data_9e6db37c6a731d5e7ab30b8043cfead9
#
_entry.id   9e6db37c6a731d5e7ab30b8043cfead9
#
_cell.length_a   1.000
_cell.length_b   1.000
_cell.length_c   1.000
_cell.angle_alpha   90.00
_cell.angle_beta   90.00
_cell.angle_gamma   90.00
#
_symmetry.space_group_name_H-M   'P 1'
#
loop_
_entity.id
_entity.type
_entity.pdbx_description
1 polymer ?
#
loop_
_entity_poly.entity_id
_entity_poly.type
_entity_poly.pdbx_seq_one_letter_code
_entity_poly.pdbx_strand_id
1 'polypeptide(L)'
;MLIDELVSFCDKEYQNSDCFPCTAKTICEGICGEHCKECLDDIHFHEHQYRDEYDCERLLDYYVCRYSYKYCSEMIYALRQIDLSQYPYFHILSLGCGGAPDLMAFEYMGYQQKISYYGVDKNRYWKKIHDFIEENFDGGRTKFARDINVLTYFDENKIKRCNVIVIQYLISFFFDCKRQILMRLDTKLLQPFASWSNSL
;
A
#
# COMPACT_ATOMS: atom_id res chain seq x y z
N MET A 1 3.97 17.16 7.35
CA MET A 1 3.85 15.67 7.55
C MET A 1 4.07 15.00 6.21
N LEU A 2 4.65 13.81 6.23
CA LEU A 2 4.93 13.07 4.98
C LEU A 2 3.71 12.93 4.06
N ILE A 3 2.52 12.68 4.62
CA ILE A 3 1.28 12.55 3.82
C ILE A 3 0.95 13.82 3.03
N ASP A 4 1.13 15.01 3.62
CA ASP A 4 0.84 16.29 2.96
C ASP A 4 1.85 16.54 1.83
N GLU A 5 3.10 16.21 2.07
CA GLU A 5 4.20 16.33 1.10
C GLU A 5 3.99 15.36 -0.07
N LEU A 6 3.63 14.11 0.23
CA LEU A 6 3.35 13.10 -0.78
C LEU A 6 2.14 13.47 -1.65
N VAL A 7 1.02 13.89 -1.03
CA VAL A 7 -0.17 14.31 -1.78
C VAL A 7 0.14 15.52 -2.66
N SER A 8 0.88 16.51 -2.13
CA SER A 8 1.31 17.67 -2.90
C SER A 8 2.24 17.31 -4.06
N PHE A 9 3.16 16.37 -3.83
CA PHE A 9 4.03 15.83 -4.88
C PHE A 9 3.21 15.14 -5.98
N CYS A 10 2.32 14.22 -5.61
CA CYS A 10 1.49 13.49 -6.57
C CYS A 10 0.52 14.40 -7.33
N ASP A 11 -0.05 15.42 -6.68
CA ASP A 11 -0.91 16.40 -7.36
C ASP A 11 -0.13 17.17 -8.43
N LYS A 12 1.07 17.63 -8.12
CA LYS A 12 1.96 18.29 -9.07
C LYS A 12 2.36 17.38 -10.24
N GLU A 13 2.72 16.13 -9.94
CA GLU A 13 3.07 15.14 -10.96
C GLU A 13 1.86 14.83 -11.84
N TYR A 14 0.70 14.65 -11.25
CA TYR A 14 -0.56 14.43 -11.97
C TYR A 14 -0.90 15.55 -12.94
N GLN A 15 -0.69 16.81 -12.54
CA GLN A 15 -0.97 17.98 -13.40
C GLN A 15 0.06 18.14 -14.53
N ASN A 16 1.31 17.71 -14.31
CA ASN A 16 2.42 17.91 -15.27
C ASN A 16 2.68 16.69 -16.17
N SER A 17 2.11 15.53 -15.88
CA SER A 17 2.33 14.31 -16.65
C SER A 17 1.27 14.09 -17.72
N ASP A 18 1.69 13.59 -18.87
CA ASP A 18 0.80 13.11 -19.92
C ASP A 18 0.61 11.60 -19.80
N CYS A 19 -0.60 11.12 -20.11
CA CYS A 19 -0.88 9.68 -20.21
C CYS A 19 -0.52 9.09 -21.57
N PHE A 20 0.43 9.61 -22.28
CA PHE A 20 0.76 9.10 -23.61
C PHE A 20 2.03 8.23 -23.60
N PRO A 21 1.96 7.01 -24.14
CA PRO A 21 0.76 6.33 -24.60
C PRO A 21 -0.10 5.83 -23.43
N CYS A 22 -1.41 6.04 -23.50
CA CYS A 22 -2.33 5.53 -22.50
C CYS A 22 -2.38 4.00 -22.53
N THR A 23 -2.24 3.35 -21.38
CA THR A 23 -2.27 1.89 -21.23
C THR A 23 -3.68 1.32 -21.09
N ALA A 24 -4.71 2.18 -21.07
CA ALA A 24 -6.11 1.73 -21.03
C ALA A 24 -6.46 0.88 -22.25
N LYS A 25 -7.28 -0.14 -22.07
CA LYS A 25 -7.69 -1.09 -23.13
C LYS A 25 -8.55 -0.45 -24.22
N THR A 26 -9.17 0.69 -23.94
CA THR A 26 -9.95 1.46 -24.90
C THR A 26 -9.21 2.70 -25.30
N ILE A 27 -9.42 3.13 -26.55
CA ILE A 27 -8.87 4.38 -27.08
C ILE A 27 -9.48 5.52 -26.26
N CYS A 28 -8.65 6.15 -25.46
CA CYS A 28 -9.00 7.37 -24.77
C CYS A 28 -9.03 8.49 -25.83
N GLU A 29 -10.20 8.83 -26.33
CA GLU A 29 -10.39 9.87 -27.36
C GLU A 29 -10.30 11.31 -26.81
N GLY A 30 -9.80 11.48 -25.58
CA GLY A 30 -9.75 12.76 -24.91
C GLY A 30 -8.38 13.14 -24.37
N ILE A 31 -8.28 14.31 -23.80
CA ILE A 31 -7.15 14.74 -22.98
C ILE A 31 -7.15 13.86 -21.73
N CYS A 32 -6.19 12.97 -21.63
CA CYS A 32 -6.17 11.89 -20.64
C CYS A 32 -6.28 12.36 -19.16
N GLY A 33 -6.09 13.64 -18.88
CA GLY A 33 -6.27 14.23 -17.55
C GLY A 33 -7.66 14.08 -16.94
N GLU A 34 -8.69 13.89 -17.76
CA GLU A 34 -10.08 13.82 -17.29
C GLU A 34 -10.53 12.39 -16.99
N HIS A 35 -9.83 11.38 -17.50
CA HIS A 35 -10.27 9.98 -17.42
C HIS A 35 -9.67 9.15 -16.29
N CYS A 36 -8.70 9.67 -15.50
CA CYS A 36 -8.13 8.91 -14.40
C CYS A 36 -9.16 8.52 -13.32
N LYS A 37 -10.17 9.37 -13.12
CA LYS A 37 -11.29 9.05 -12.23
C LYS A 37 -12.06 7.83 -12.74
N GLU A 38 -12.42 7.82 -14.02
CA GLU A 38 -13.14 6.71 -14.67
C GLU A 38 -12.32 5.42 -14.69
N CYS A 39 -11.02 5.54 -14.99
CA CYS A 39 -10.10 4.39 -14.89
C CYS A 39 -10.04 3.81 -13.47
N LEU A 40 -10.06 4.66 -12.45
CA LEU A 40 -10.01 4.25 -11.06
C LEU A 40 -11.33 3.64 -10.61
N ASP A 41 -12.45 4.27 -10.99
CA ASP A 41 -13.79 3.77 -10.70
C ASP A 41 -14.00 2.41 -11.39
N ASP A 42 -13.47 2.22 -12.59
CA ASP A 42 -13.53 0.95 -13.32
C ASP A 42 -12.75 -0.18 -12.62
N ILE A 43 -11.55 0.10 -12.10
CA ILE A 43 -10.78 -0.87 -11.32
C ILE A 43 -11.53 -1.25 -10.03
N HIS A 44 -12.19 -0.29 -9.38
CA HIS A 44 -12.85 -0.52 -8.10
C HIS A 44 -14.24 -1.16 -8.23
N PHE A 45 -14.98 -0.81 -9.28
CA PHE A 45 -16.40 -1.16 -9.41
C PHE A 45 -16.70 -2.00 -10.65
N HIS A 46 -15.72 -2.21 -11.53
CA HIS A 46 -15.85 -2.96 -12.79
C HIS A 46 -16.99 -2.46 -13.71
N GLU A 47 -17.26 -1.15 -13.69
CA GLU A 47 -18.41 -0.56 -14.37
C GLU A 47 -18.29 -0.59 -15.89
N HIS A 48 -17.07 -0.41 -16.44
CA HIS A 48 -16.86 -0.21 -17.87
C HIS A 48 -15.86 -1.17 -18.53
N GLN A 49 -15.12 -1.95 -17.77
CA GLN A 49 -14.10 -2.89 -18.23
C GLN A 49 -12.96 -2.27 -19.06
N TYR A 50 -12.69 -0.98 -18.88
CA TYR A 50 -11.60 -0.28 -19.56
C TYR A 50 -10.25 -0.63 -18.96
N ARG A 51 -10.23 -0.87 -17.65
CA ARG A 51 -9.01 -1.11 -16.89
C ARG A 51 -9.27 -2.07 -15.72
N ASP A 52 -8.38 -3.02 -15.55
CA ASP A 52 -8.41 -4.00 -14.46
C ASP A 52 -7.17 -3.94 -13.56
N GLU A 53 -6.16 -3.12 -13.91
CA GLU A 53 -4.91 -3.00 -13.17
C GLU A 53 -4.46 -1.53 -13.04
N TYR A 54 -3.70 -1.23 -11.98
CA TYR A 54 -3.06 0.08 -11.75
C TYR A 54 -1.73 0.18 -12.50
N ASP A 55 -1.77 0.09 -13.82
CA ASP A 55 -0.60 -0.01 -14.70
C ASP A 55 -0.14 1.34 -15.30
N CYS A 56 -0.42 2.45 -14.61
CA CYS A 56 -0.12 3.80 -15.05
C CYS A 56 0.32 4.67 -13.86
N GLU A 57 1.48 5.34 -13.97
CA GLU A 57 2.01 6.22 -12.92
C GLU A 57 1.05 7.39 -12.63
N ARG A 58 0.50 8.03 -13.66
CA ARG A 58 -0.46 9.12 -13.48
C ARG A 58 -1.72 8.67 -12.74
N LEU A 59 -2.21 7.45 -13.01
CA LEU A 59 -3.34 6.88 -12.27
C LEU A 59 -3.01 6.69 -10.79
N LEU A 60 -1.78 6.31 -10.48
CA LEU A 60 -1.32 6.17 -9.10
C LEU A 60 -1.16 7.54 -8.41
N ASP A 61 -0.70 8.58 -9.11
CA ASP A 61 -0.69 9.95 -8.59
C ASP A 61 -2.12 10.39 -8.22
N TYR A 62 -3.08 10.16 -9.11
CA TYR A 62 -4.49 10.44 -8.84
C TYR A 62 -5.04 9.61 -7.66
N TYR A 63 -4.70 8.33 -7.60
CA TYR A 63 -5.07 7.42 -6.50
C TYR A 63 -4.57 7.95 -5.15
N VAL A 64 -3.30 8.37 -5.07
CA VAL A 64 -2.71 8.95 -3.86
C VAL A 64 -3.47 10.21 -3.43
N CYS A 65 -3.70 11.15 -4.35
CA CYS A 65 -4.46 12.37 -4.06
C CYS A 65 -5.86 12.09 -3.53
N ARG A 66 -6.51 11.04 -4.04
CA ARG A 66 -7.89 10.72 -3.69
C ARG A 66 -8.04 9.94 -2.38
N TYR A 67 -7.10 9.03 -2.09
CA TYR A 67 -7.32 8.03 -1.05
C TYR A 67 -6.33 8.08 0.12
N SER A 68 -5.17 8.72 0.02
CA SER A 68 -4.17 8.66 1.08
C SER A 68 -4.67 9.14 2.43
N TYR A 69 -5.36 10.28 2.48
CA TYR A 69 -5.92 10.79 3.74
C TYR A 69 -6.98 9.87 4.33
N LYS A 70 -7.85 9.31 3.48
CA LYS A 70 -8.88 8.37 3.93
C LYS A 70 -8.23 7.14 4.57
N TYR A 71 -7.32 6.49 3.86
CA TYR A 71 -6.72 5.24 4.32
C TYR A 71 -5.78 5.45 5.51
N CYS A 72 -5.07 6.56 5.56
CA CYS A 72 -4.28 6.96 6.72
C CYS A 72 -5.19 7.18 7.95
N SER A 73 -6.31 7.89 7.81
CA SER A 73 -7.25 8.14 8.92
C SER A 73 -7.89 6.86 9.45
N GLU A 74 -8.23 5.93 8.58
CA GLU A 74 -8.76 4.62 8.98
C GLU A 74 -7.71 3.81 9.75
N MET A 75 -6.46 3.84 9.31
CA MET A 75 -5.36 3.18 10.03
C MET A 75 -5.10 3.86 11.38
N ILE A 76 -5.11 5.20 11.47
CA ILE A 76 -5.00 5.92 12.75
C ILE A 76 -6.12 5.48 13.71
N TYR A 77 -7.35 5.36 13.21
CA TYR A 77 -8.47 4.89 14.01
C TYR A 77 -8.22 3.47 14.53
N ALA A 78 -7.75 2.56 13.69
CA ALA A 78 -7.43 1.19 14.09
C ALA A 78 -6.29 1.15 15.12
N LEU A 79 -5.21 1.90 14.90
CA LEU A 79 -4.06 1.96 15.81
C LEU A 79 -4.42 2.51 17.19
N ARG A 80 -5.38 3.44 17.27
CA ARG A 80 -5.88 3.97 18.55
C ARG A 80 -6.66 2.96 19.39
N GLN A 81 -7.12 1.84 18.82
CA GLN A 81 -7.81 0.77 19.53
C GLN A 81 -6.83 -0.23 20.18
N ILE A 82 -5.54 -0.10 19.93
CA ILE A 82 -4.51 -1.05 20.36
C ILE A 82 -3.56 -0.33 21.32
N ASP A 83 -3.21 -0.98 22.43
CA ASP A 83 -2.15 -0.48 23.31
C ASP A 83 -0.78 -0.75 22.67
N LEU A 84 -0.24 0.27 22.05
CA LEU A 84 1.08 0.23 21.42
C LEU A 84 2.21 0.67 22.35
N SER A 85 1.92 1.13 23.56
CA SER A 85 2.91 1.69 24.50
C SER A 85 3.95 0.68 24.96
N GLN A 86 3.60 -0.60 24.96
CA GLN A 86 4.47 -1.71 25.35
C GLN A 86 5.56 -2.06 24.32
N TYR A 87 5.46 -1.52 23.09
CA TYR A 87 6.42 -1.83 22.03
C TYR A 87 7.48 -0.71 21.92
N PRO A 88 8.75 -1.00 22.21
CA PRO A 88 9.82 -0.02 22.08
C PRO A 88 10.12 0.33 20.60
N TYR A 89 9.90 -0.63 19.70
CA TYR A 89 10.12 -0.50 18.25
C TYR A 89 9.05 -1.26 17.48
N PHE A 90 8.75 -0.75 16.28
CA PHE A 90 7.82 -1.35 15.32
C PHE A 90 8.59 -1.86 14.12
N HIS A 91 8.63 -3.16 13.93
CA HIS A 91 9.10 -3.80 12.72
C HIS A 91 7.88 -4.13 11.86
N ILE A 92 7.53 -3.22 10.97
CA ILE A 92 6.29 -3.26 10.18
C ILE A 92 6.56 -3.96 8.86
N LEU A 93 5.76 -4.98 8.55
CA LEU A 93 5.61 -5.55 7.23
C LEU A 93 4.25 -5.15 6.68
N SER A 94 4.21 -4.34 5.63
CA SER A 94 3.00 -3.92 4.96
C SER A 94 2.83 -4.67 3.64
N LEU A 95 1.74 -5.38 3.49
CA LEU A 95 1.45 -6.24 2.35
C LEU A 95 0.40 -5.59 1.46
N GLY A 96 0.75 -5.40 0.17
CA GLY A 96 -0.04 -4.57 -0.73
C GLY A 96 0.00 -3.11 -0.29
N CYS A 97 1.20 -2.62 0.05
CA CYS A 97 1.39 -1.34 0.74
C CYS A 97 0.93 -0.12 -0.06
N GLY A 98 0.80 -0.22 -1.39
CA GLY A 98 0.42 0.91 -2.24
C GLY A 98 1.25 2.17 -1.94
N GLY A 99 0.58 3.29 -1.69
CA GLY A 99 1.21 4.56 -1.28
C GLY A 99 1.57 4.64 0.21
N ALA A 100 1.62 3.53 0.94
CA ALA A 100 2.02 3.40 2.35
C ALA A 100 1.24 4.30 3.34
N PRO A 101 -0.10 4.35 3.30
CA PRO A 101 -0.88 5.16 4.22
C PRO A 101 -0.75 4.71 5.69
N ASP A 102 -0.43 3.45 5.91
CA ASP A 102 -0.15 2.87 7.22
C ASP A 102 1.16 3.44 7.82
N LEU A 103 2.24 3.59 7.06
CA LEU A 103 3.45 4.27 7.51
C LEU A 103 3.15 5.69 7.98
N MET A 104 2.36 6.42 7.21
CA MET A 104 1.96 7.81 7.53
C MET A 104 1.07 7.87 8.77
N ALA A 105 0.27 6.84 9.02
CA ALA A 105 -0.52 6.73 10.25
C ALA A 105 0.38 6.54 11.48
N PHE A 106 1.42 5.73 11.41
CA PHE A 106 2.41 5.59 12.48
C PHE A 106 3.21 6.88 12.70
N GLU A 107 3.56 7.62 11.64
CA GLU A 107 4.17 8.96 11.74
C GLU A 107 3.23 9.92 12.48
N TYR A 108 1.97 9.99 12.08
CA TYR A 108 0.95 10.84 12.72
C TYR A 108 0.79 10.54 14.22
N MET A 109 0.91 9.26 14.60
CA MET A 109 0.85 8.83 16.00
C MET A 109 2.14 9.13 16.79
N GLY A 110 3.17 9.72 16.18
CA GLY A 110 4.42 10.09 16.81
C GLY A 110 5.41 8.93 16.97
N TYR A 111 5.27 7.85 16.20
CA TYR A 111 6.14 6.68 16.27
C TYR A 111 7.26 6.65 15.24
N GLN A 112 7.42 7.69 14.42
CA GLN A 112 8.33 7.71 13.26
C GLN A 112 9.77 7.29 13.57
N GLN A 113 10.29 7.66 14.75
CA GLN A 113 11.66 7.30 15.15
C GLN A 113 11.82 5.83 15.62
N LYS A 114 10.70 5.15 15.82
CA LYS A 114 10.65 3.76 16.32
C LYS A 114 10.29 2.74 15.23
N ILE A 115 10.31 3.14 13.96
CA ILE A 115 9.82 2.32 12.85
C ILE A 115 10.98 1.71 12.07
N SER A 116 10.84 0.43 11.75
CA SER A 116 11.50 -0.22 10.64
C SER A 116 10.42 -0.77 9.72
N TYR A 117 10.18 -0.09 8.61
CA TYR A 117 9.09 -0.37 7.68
C TYR A 117 9.60 -1.13 6.46
N TYR A 118 8.87 -2.16 6.07
CA TYR A 118 9.09 -2.89 4.85
C TYR A 118 7.76 -3.07 4.11
N GLY A 119 7.57 -2.28 3.06
CA GLY A 119 6.41 -2.34 2.18
C GLY A 119 6.63 -3.32 1.04
N VAL A 120 5.64 -4.15 0.75
CA VAL A 120 5.65 -5.11 -0.36
C VAL A 120 4.46 -4.85 -1.25
N ASP A 121 4.68 -4.67 -2.54
CA ASP A 121 3.62 -4.53 -3.53
C ASP A 121 3.95 -5.27 -4.83
N LYS A 122 2.93 -5.79 -5.52
CA LYS A 122 3.11 -6.43 -6.83
C LYS A 122 3.31 -5.41 -7.96
N ASN A 123 2.86 -4.17 -7.76
CA ASN A 123 2.80 -3.17 -8.78
C ASN A 123 4.11 -2.37 -8.83
N ARG A 124 4.85 -2.49 -9.93
CA ARG A 124 6.11 -1.77 -10.17
C ARG A 124 5.95 -0.26 -10.37
N TYR A 125 4.77 0.19 -10.77
CA TYR A 125 4.49 1.60 -11.05
C TYR A 125 4.46 2.47 -9.78
N TRP A 126 4.43 1.87 -8.59
CA TRP A 126 4.65 2.58 -7.32
C TRP A 126 6.06 3.14 -7.14
N LYS A 127 7.00 2.84 -8.06
CA LYS A 127 8.42 3.19 -7.90
C LYS A 127 8.65 4.65 -7.52
N LYS A 128 8.10 5.59 -8.28
CA LYS A 128 8.25 7.03 -8.08
C LYS A 128 7.75 7.47 -6.69
N ILE A 129 6.60 6.97 -6.29
CA ILE A 129 5.97 7.25 -4.99
C ILE A 129 6.78 6.66 -3.84
N HIS A 130 7.24 5.41 -3.97
CA HIS A 130 8.07 4.76 -2.96
C HIS A 130 9.43 5.44 -2.81
N ASP A 131 10.07 5.82 -3.91
CA ASP A 131 11.34 6.56 -3.89
C ASP A 131 11.15 7.91 -3.17
N PHE A 132 10.08 8.64 -3.46
CA PHE A 132 9.73 9.88 -2.74
C PHE A 132 9.58 9.64 -1.23
N ILE A 133 8.87 8.58 -0.82
CA ILE A 133 8.67 8.24 0.58
C ILE A 133 10.02 7.89 1.26
N GLU A 134 10.86 7.07 0.61
CA GLU A 134 12.18 6.70 1.15
C GLU A 134 13.09 7.92 1.35
N GLU A 135 13.02 8.91 0.44
CA GLU A 135 13.84 10.13 0.49
C GLU A 135 13.36 11.16 1.52
N ASN A 136 12.05 11.23 1.77
CA ASN A 136 11.44 12.29 2.58
C ASN A 136 10.94 11.84 3.95
N PHE A 137 10.95 10.54 4.26
CA PHE A 137 10.57 10.06 5.58
C PHE A 137 11.64 10.39 6.61
N ASP A 138 11.35 11.37 7.45
CA ASP A 138 12.23 11.76 8.58
C ASP A 138 11.96 10.89 9.81
N GLY A 139 12.43 9.66 9.77
CA GLY A 139 12.16 8.69 10.84
C GLY A 139 13.15 7.53 10.85
N GLY A 140 12.63 6.36 11.17
CA GLY A 140 13.38 5.12 11.15
C GLY A 140 13.72 4.64 9.72
N ARG A 141 13.83 3.34 9.55
CA ARG A 141 14.17 2.78 8.24
C ARG A 141 12.91 2.48 7.43
N THR A 142 12.89 2.90 6.17
CA THR A 142 11.87 2.51 5.19
C THR A 142 12.50 1.78 4.02
N LYS A 143 11.85 0.73 3.55
CA LYS A 143 12.21 0.04 2.32
C LYS A 143 10.97 -0.50 1.64
N PHE A 144 11.01 -0.50 0.32
CA PHE A 144 9.95 -1.06 -0.50
C PHE A 144 10.47 -2.15 -1.44
N ALA A 145 9.68 -3.22 -1.58
CA ALA A 145 9.89 -4.27 -2.56
C ALA A 145 8.71 -4.28 -3.54
N ARG A 146 9.02 -4.08 -4.80
CA ARG A 146 8.08 -4.02 -5.92
C ARG A 146 8.20 -5.26 -6.80
N ASP A 147 7.22 -5.52 -7.66
CA ASP A 147 7.12 -6.73 -8.49
C ASP A 147 7.09 -8.04 -7.65
N ILE A 148 6.65 -7.95 -6.41
CA ILE A 148 6.62 -9.09 -5.51
C ILE A 148 5.17 -9.46 -5.22
N ASN A 149 4.78 -10.65 -5.63
CA ASN A 149 3.52 -11.21 -5.22
C ASN A 149 3.58 -11.56 -3.71
N VAL A 150 2.65 -11.00 -2.94
CA VAL A 150 2.55 -11.21 -1.50
C VAL A 150 2.51 -12.70 -1.13
N LEU A 151 1.85 -13.55 -1.94
CA LEU A 151 1.77 -14.98 -1.69
C LEU A 151 3.13 -15.68 -1.78
N THR A 152 3.98 -15.28 -2.72
CA THR A 152 5.35 -15.83 -2.83
C THR A 152 6.28 -15.28 -1.75
N TYR A 153 6.03 -14.05 -1.30
CA TYR A 153 6.80 -13.44 -0.22
C TYR A 153 6.72 -14.23 1.09
N PHE A 154 5.55 -14.80 1.40
CA PHE A 154 5.37 -15.64 2.59
C PHE A 154 6.19 -16.93 2.58
N ASP A 155 6.50 -17.47 1.41
CA ASP A 155 7.26 -18.71 1.29
C ASP A 155 8.74 -18.53 1.65
N GLU A 156 9.26 -17.30 1.65
CA GLU A 156 10.68 -17.01 1.87
C GLU A 156 11.09 -16.79 3.34
N ASN A 157 10.26 -17.11 4.33
CA ASN A 157 10.56 -16.99 5.78
C ASN A 157 10.97 -15.58 6.28
N LYS A 158 10.66 -14.51 5.54
CA LYS A 158 11.03 -13.13 5.92
C LYS A 158 10.17 -12.56 7.06
N ILE A 159 9.05 -13.20 7.37
CA ILE A 159 8.06 -12.75 8.37
C ILE A 159 8.59 -12.82 9.82
N LYS A 160 9.58 -13.66 10.10
CA LYS A 160 10.10 -13.92 11.47
C LYS A 160 10.70 -12.70 12.19
N ARG A 161 10.82 -11.56 11.51
CA ARG A 161 11.43 -10.34 12.08
C ARG A 161 10.44 -9.20 12.29
N CYS A 162 9.15 -9.40 11.98
CA CYS A 162 8.13 -8.36 12.11
C CYS A 162 7.35 -8.56 13.41
N ASN A 163 7.02 -7.48 14.11
CA ASN A 163 6.08 -7.50 15.23
C ASN A 163 4.74 -6.82 14.86
N VAL A 164 4.67 -6.19 13.66
CA VAL A 164 3.45 -5.65 13.10
C VAL A 164 3.33 -6.10 11.64
N ILE A 165 2.16 -6.64 11.28
CA ILE A 165 1.82 -6.93 9.88
C ILE A 165 0.58 -6.12 9.54
N VAL A 166 0.66 -5.34 8.47
CA VAL A 166 -0.45 -4.56 7.94
C VAL A 166 -0.94 -5.18 6.65
N ILE A 167 -2.26 -5.37 6.55
CA ILE A 167 -2.94 -5.86 5.34
C ILE A 167 -4.15 -4.95 5.15
N GLN A 168 -3.94 -3.80 4.52
CA GLN A 168 -5.01 -2.83 4.29
C GLN A 168 -5.52 -2.97 2.86
N TYR A 169 -6.83 -3.19 2.69
CA TYR A 169 -7.55 -3.34 1.39
C TYR A 169 -7.08 -4.50 0.48
N LEU A 170 -6.09 -5.28 0.90
CA LEU A 170 -5.63 -6.43 0.13
C LEU A 170 -6.59 -7.63 0.25
N ILE A 171 -7.28 -7.75 1.38
CA ILE A 171 -8.17 -8.87 1.65
C ILE A 171 -9.35 -8.89 0.67
N SER A 172 -9.95 -7.75 0.34
CA SER A 172 -11.03 -7.65 -0.65
C SER A 172 -10.60 -8.20 -2.01
N PHE A 173 -9.40 -7.84 -2.46
CA PHE A 173 -8.81 -8.38 -3.69
C PHE A 173 -8.71 -9.91 -3.68
N PHE A 174 -8.41 -10.53 -2.54
CA PHE A 174 -8.34 -11.98 -2.43
C PHE A 174 -9.70 -12.66 -2.38
N PHE A 175 -10.74 -12.00 -1.88
CA PHE A 175 -12.10 -12.51 -1.91
C PHE A 175 -12.62 -12.66 -3.34
N ASP A 176 -12.32 -11.71 -4.21
CA ASP A 176 -12.70 -11.74 -5.62
C ASP A 176 -11.89 -12.80 -6.41
N CYS A 177 -10.66 -13.09 -5.99
CA CYS A 177 -9.72 -13.99 -6.66
C CYS A 177 -9.80 -15.48 -6.25
N LYS A 178 -10.87 -15.96 -5.62
CA LYS A 178 -11.12 -17.35 -5.18
C LYS A 178 -10.74 -17.68 -3.72
N ARG A 179 -11.71 -18.25 -3.02
CA ARG A 179 -11.68 -18.81 -1.64
C ARG A 179 -10.41 -19.61 -1.26
N GLN A 180 -9.69 -20.16 -2.25
CA GLN A 180 -8.46 -20.93 -2.05
C GLN A 180 -7.25 -20.11 -1.60
N ILE A 181 -7.21 -18.81 -1.90
CA ILE A 181 -6.09 -17.94 -1.55
C ILE A 181 -6.17 -17.51 -0.08
N LEU A 182 -7.37 -17.25 0.42
CA LEU A 182 -7.59 -16.92 1.85
C LEU A 182 -7.18 -18.07 2.78
N MET A 183 -7.52 -19.31 2.43
CA MET A 183 -7.10 -20.49 3.22
C MET A 183 -5.57 -20.64 3.27
N ARG A 184 -4.85 -20.25 2.21
CA ARG A 184 -3.39 -20.26 2.20
C ARG A 184 -2.77 -19.13 3.03
N LEU A 185 -3.41 -17.96 3.07
CA LEU A 185 -3.00 -16.85 3.93
C LEU A 185 -3.22 -17.18 5.40
N ASP A 186 -4.38 -17.72 5.78
CA ASP A 186 -4.67 -18.14 7.14
C ASP A 186 -3.65 -19.16 7.66
N THR A 187 -3.38 -20.20 6.88
CA THR A 187 -2.40 -21.23 7.29
C THR A 187 -0.97 -20.71 7.35
N LYS A 188 -0.58 -19.75 6.49
CA LYS A 188 0.78 -19.20 6.46
C LYS A 188 0.99 -18.05 7.44
N LEU A 189 -0.02 -17.24 7.69
CA LEU A 189 0.05 -16.14 8.67
C LEU A 189 -0.03 -16.61 10.11
N LEU A 190 -0.85 -17.63 10.40
CA LEU A 190 -1.07 -18.09 11.78
C LEU A 190 0.02 -19.06 12.26
N GLN A 191 0.70 -19.79 11.37
CA GLN A 191 1.79 -20.70 11.77
C GLN A 191 2.96 -20.01 12.53
N PRO A 192 3.46 -18.83 12.12
CA PRO A 192 4.52 -18.14 12.87
C PRO A 192 4.09 -17.70 14.27
N PHE A 193 2.81 -17.36 14.47
CA PHE A 193 2.29 -16.90 15.77
C PHE A 193 2.00 -18.06 16.73
N ALA A 194 1.65 -19.24 16.23
CA ALA A 194 1.45 -20.44 17.06
C ALA A 194 2.74 -20.93 17.73
N SER A 195 3.91 -20.66 17.15
CA SER A 195 5.21 -20.99 17.75
C SER A 195 5.66 -20.03 18.85
N TRP A 196 5.04 -18.86 18.98
CA TRP A 196 5.39 -17.87 20.01
C TRP A 196 4.64 -18.10 21.34
N SER A 197 3.47 -18.73 21.29
CA SER A 197 2.70 -19.06 22.50
C SER A 197 3.29 -20.19 23.34
N ASN A 198 4.27 -20.93 22.81
CA ASN A 198 4.93 -22.04 23.51
C ASN A 198 6.31 -21.68 24.07
N SER A 199 6.71 -20.39 24.07
CA SER A 199 8.02 -19.91 24.56
C SER A 199 7.91 -18.81 25.64
N LEU A 200 6.77 -18.72 26.33
CA LEU A 200 6.57 -17.91 27.53
C LEU A 200 6.46 -18.79 28.79
#